data_84f6f6c783edb8cb8c625c28b8a64dfd
#
_entry.id   84f6f6c783edb8cb8c625c28b8a64dfd
#
_cell.length_a   1.000
_cell.length_b   1.000
_cell.length_c   1.000
_cell.angle_alpha   90.00
_cell.angle_beta   90.00
_cell.angle_gamma   90.00
#
_symmetry.space_group_name_H-M   'P 1'
#
loop_
_entity.id
_entity.type
_entity.pdbx_description
1 polymer ?
#
loop_
_entity_poly.entity_id
_entity_poly.type
_entity_poly.pdbx_seq_one_letter_code
_entity_poly.pdbx_strand_id
1 'polypeptide(L)'
;MHAQGVIHRDIKPDNLLLSDDDVLKIVDFGVSEMFEKTDNMRTAKSAGSPAFLPPELCVARHGDVSGKAADIWSMGVTLFCLRYGRIPFERLNVPEMYEAIRTEQPTLPAEEGGDFVDLIHRVLEKDPRKRIEMEELRVYESDPGSSLRPCD
;
A
#
# COMPACT_ATOMS: atom_id res chain seq x y z
N MET A 1 6.87 6.95 10.82
CA MET A 1 5.42 6.89 11.02
C MET A 1 5.03 5.66 11.84
N HIS A 2 5.02 4.42 11.32
CA HIS A 2 4.65 3.21 12.10
C HIS A 2 5.49 3.02 13.38
N ALA A 3 6.80 3.27 13.34
CA ALA A 3 7.68 3.21 14.52
C ALA A 3 7.31 4.23 15.63
N GLN A 4 6.50 5.23 15.30
CA GLN A 4 5.99 6.25 16.21
C GLN A 4 4.53 6.03 16.64
N GLY A 5 3.96 4.86 16.28
CA GLY A 5 2.58 4.54 16.61
C GLY A 5 1.53 5.20 15.69
N VAL A 6 1.91 5.66 14.51
CA VAL A 6 0.98 6.34 13.58
C VAL A 6 0.71 5.48 12.35
N ILE A 7 -0.57 5.25 12.04
CA ILE A 7 -1.06 4.71 10.76
C ILE A 7 -1.71 5.84 9.96
N HIS A 8 -1.46 5.88 8.65
CA HIS A 8 -1.92 6.98 7.78
C HIS A 8 -3.33 6.75 7.26
N ARG A 9 -3.63 5.56 6.75
CA ARG A 9 -4.92 5.08 6.22
C ARG A 9 -5.39 5.69 4.89
N ASP A 10 -4.67 6.67 4.32
CA ASP A 10 -4.98 7.23 3.00
C ASP A 10 -3.70 7.52 2.19
N ILE A 11 -2.78 6.54 2.15
CA ILE A 11 -1.60 6.64 1.29
C ILE A 11 -2.04 6.48 -0.17
N LYS A 12 -1.76 7.51 -0.98
CA LYS A 12 -2.06 7.57 -2.42
C LYS A 12 -1.19 8.64 -3.08
N PRO A 13 -1.05 8.68 -4.43
CA PRO A 13 -0.24 9.67 -5.12
C PRO A 13 -0.58 11.12 -4.75
N ASP A 14 -1.87 11.45 -4.58
CA ASP A 14 -2.34 12.78 -4.22
C ASP A 14 -1.79 13.28 -2.86
N ASN A 15 -1.44 12.35 -1.96
CA ASN A 15 -0.90 12.64 -0.64
C ASN A 15 0.62 12.49 -0.56
N LEU A 16 1.29 12.41 -1.71
CA LEU A 16 2.75 12.37 -1.82
C LEU A 16 3.23 13.64 -2.51
N LEU A 17 4.08 14.39 -1.83
CA LEU A 17 4.69 15.59 -2.37
C LEU A 17 6.21 15.40 -2.48
N LEU A 18 6.76 15.86 -3.59
CA LEU A 18 8.19 15.96 -3.78
C LEU A 18 8.64 17.39 -3.48
N SER A 19 9.62 17.58 -2.59
CA SER A 19 10.19 18.89 -2.34
C SER A 19 11.18 19.28 -3.44
N ASP A 20 11.59 20.56 -3.45
CA ASP A 20 12.61 21.06 -4.40
C ASP A 20 13.96 20.34 -4.28
N ASP A 21 14.22 19.69 -3.15
CA ASP A 21 15.43 18.89 -2.87
C ASP A 21 15.21 17.38 -3.17
N ASP A 22 14.20 17.02 -3.95
CA ASP A 22 13.82 15.63 -4.29
C ASP A 22 13.49 14.74 -3.07
N VAL A 23 13.03 15.34 -1.97
CA VAL A 23 12.61 14.59 -0.78
C VAL A 23 11.12 14.32 -0.84
N LEU A 24 10.75 13.03 -0.83
CA LEU A 24 9.35 12.60 -0.76
C LEU A 24 8.76 12.86 0.62
N LYS A 25 7.62 13.53 0.66
CA LYS A 25 6.85 13.82 1.88
C LYS A 25 5.45 13.25 1.77
N ILE A 26 5.01 12.55 2.82
CA ILE A 26 3.63 12.10 2.98
C ILE A 26 2.88 13.22 3.70
N VAL A 27 1.74 13.62 3.16
CA VAL A 27 0.89 14.70 3.69
C VAL A 27 -0.55 14.20 3.92
N ASP A 28 -1.42 15.05 4.47
CA ASP A 28 -2.82 14.79 4.77
C ASP A 28 -3.04 13.64 5.76
N PHE A 29 -2.81 13.94 7.03
CA PHE A 29 -3.08 13.04 8.16
C PHE A 29 -4.52 13.14 8.70
N GLY A 30 -5.47 13.66 7.89
CA GLY A 30 -6.85 13.93 8.29
C GLY A 30 -7.65 12.71 8.74
N VAL A 31 -7.26 11.51 8.29
CA VAL A 31 -7.89 10.24 8.68
C VAL A 31 -6.91 9.30 9.42
N SER A 32 -5.72 9.79 9.78
CA SER A 32 -4.72 9.00 10.49
C SER A 32 -5.17 8.62 11.90
N GLU A 33 -4.60 7.55 12.43
CA GLU A 33 -4.79 7.11 13.81
C GLU A 33 -3.45 7.01 14.53
N MET A 34 -3.46 7.46 15.80
CA MET A 34 -2.28 7.39 16.67
C MET A 34 -2.53 6.34 17.77
N PHE A 35 -1.52 5.51 18.01
CA PHE A 35 -1.54 4.42 18.99
C PHE A 35 -0.38 4.58 19.96
N GLU A 36 -0.54 4.07 21.18
CA GLU A 36 0.59 3.90 22.07
C GLU A 36 1.58 2.88 21.50
N LYS A 37 2.88 3.04 21.78
CA LYS A 37 3.95 2.20 21.17
C LYS A 37 3.80 0.71 21.47
N THR A 38 3.03 0.34 22.49
CA THR A 38 2.75 -1.05 22.90
C THR A 38 1.55 -1.65 22.19
N ASP A 39 0.74 -0.85 21.48
CA ASP A 39 -0.46 -1.32 20.81
C ASP A 39 -0.16 -2.06 19.51
N ASN A 40 -0.99 -3.05 19.19
CA ASN A 40 -0.92 -3.79 17.93
C ASN A 40 -1.33 -2.96 16.69
N MET A 41 -1.64 -1.66 16.87
CA MET A 41 -2.07 -0.72 15.82
C MET A 41 -3.22 -1.31 14.97
N ARG A 42 -4.22 -1.88 15.65
CA ARG A 42 -5.42 -2.42 15.02
C ARG A 42 -6.53 -1.38 15.02
N THR A 43 -7.27 -1.31 13.92
CA THR A 43 -8.39 -0.37 13.77
C THR A 43 -9.63 -1.09 13.23
N ALA A 44 -10.81 -0.70 13.75
CA ALA A 44 -12.11 -1.11 13.20
C ALA A 44 -12.67 -0.10 12.18
N LYS A 45 -11.97 1.03 11.98
CA LYS A 45 -12.43 2.10 11.11
C LYS A 45 -12.01 1.84 9.67
N SER A 46 -12.97 1.80 8.76
CA SER A 46 -12.73 1.90 7.32
C SER A 46 -12.59 3.36 6.94
N ALA A 47 -11.43 3.75 6.47
CA ALA A 47 -11.14 5.10 5.98
C ALA A 47 -10.17 5.01 4.80
N GLY A 48 -10.13 6.05 3.98
CA GLY A 48 -9.26 6.14 2.82
C GLY A 48 -10.01 6.08 1.49
N SER A 49 -9.27 6.21 0.41
CA SER A 49 -9.80 6.21 -0.95
C SER A 49 -10.11 4.77 -1.41
N PRO A 50 -11.32 4.48 -1.95
CA PRO A 50 -11.78 3.11 -2.23
C PRO A 50 -10.80 2.25 -3.03
N ALA A 51 -10.17 2.80 -4.07
CA ALA A 51 -9.23 2.05 -4.92
C ALA A 51 -7.92 1.64 -4.21
N PHE A 52 -7.63 2.24 -3.06
CA PHE A 52 -6.41 2.00 -2.25
C PHE A 52 -6.67 1.17 -1.00
N LEU A 53 -7.94 0.81 -0.74
CA LEU A 53 -8.30 -0.03 0.41
C LEU A 53 -7.82 -1.47 0.23
N PRO A 54 -7.29 -2.10 1.29
CA PRO A 54 -6.88 -3.49 1.25
C PRO A 54 -8.09 -4.45 1.27
N PRO A 55 -7.91 -5.72 0.82
CA PRO A 55 -8.97 -6.72 0.75
C PRO A 55 -9.77 -6.88 2.05
N GLU A 56 -9.09 -6.84 3.19
CA GLU A 56 -9.68 -6.99 4.51
C GLU A 56 -10.64 -5.85 4.91
N LEU A 57 -10.52 -4.67 4.25
CA LEU A 57 -11.44 -3.54 4.42
C LEU A 57 -12.52 -3.45 3.33
N CYS A 58 -12.42 -4.25 2.26
CA CYS A 58 -13.40 -4.30 1.17
C CYS A 58 -14.59 -5.22 1.45
N VAL A 59 -14.87 -5.54 2.70
CA VAL A 59 -16.02 -6.36 3.13
C VAL A 59 -16.95 -5.55 4.01
N ALA A 60 -18.27 -5.83 3.91
CA ALA A 60 -19.30 -5.06 4.60
C ALA A 60 -19.22 -5.10 6.14
N ARG A 61 -18.67 -6.19 6.69
CA ARG A 61 -18.44 -6.36 8.13
C ARG A 61 -17.05 -6.94 8.33
N HIS A 62 -16.10 -6.09 8.61
CA HIS A 62 -14.76 -6.49 9.03
C HIS A 62 -14.60 -6.26 10.54
N GLY A 63 -13.80 -7.09 11.19
CA GLY A 63 -13.35 -6.85 12.55
C GLY A 63 -12.18 -5.86 12.58
N ASP A 64 -11.45 -5.85 13.69
CA ASP A 64 -10.22 -5.08 13.79
C ASP A 64 -9.17 -5.61 12.81
N VAL A 65 -8.59 -4.72 12.02
CA VAL A 65 -7.56 -5.01 11.02
C VAL A 65 -6.22 -4.37 11.41
N SER A 66 -5.12 -4.91 10.89
CA SER A 66 -3.80 -4.30 11.05
C SER A 66 -3.69 -3.02 10.23
N GLY A 67 -3.60 -1.87 10.90
CA GLY A 67 -3.39 -0.59 10.24
C GLY A 67 -2.04 -0.50 9.51
N LYS A 68 -1.00 -1.15 10.05
CA LYS A 68 0.31 -1.25 9.38
C LYS A 68 0.20 -2.00 8.06
N ALA A 69 -0.45 -3.16 8.05
CA ALA A 69 -0.63 -3.96 6.84
C ALA A 69 -1.51 -3.22 5.81
N ALA A 70 -2.52 -2.46 6.27
CA ALA A 70 -3.36 -1.63 5.40
C ALA A 70 -2.55 -0.51 4.72
N ASP A 71 -1.69 0.20 5.46
CA ASP A 71 -0.81 1.22 4.88
C ASP A 71 0.17 0.63 3.84
N ILE A 72 0.73 -0.57 4.09
CA ILE A 72 1.62 -1.26 3.15
C ILE A 72 0.87 -1.61 1.86
N TRP A 73 -0.36 -2.11 1.95
CA TRP A 73 -1.19 -2.33 0.77
C TRP A 73 -1.41 -1.04 -0.04
N SER A 74 -1.83 0.04 0.62
CA SER A 74 -2.07 1.35 -0.03
C SER A 74 -0.80 1.90 -0.67
N MET A 75 0.37 1.68 -0.05
CA MET A 75 1.67 2.01 -0.63
C MET A 75 1.95 1.18 -1.90
N GLY A 76 1.62 -0.11 -1.90
CA GLY A 76 1.77 -0.99 -3.07
C GLY A 76 0.89 -0.54 -4.24
N VAL A 77 -0.37 -0.19 -3.98
CA VAL A 77 -1.28 0.39 -5.00
C VAL A 77 -0.71 1.71 -5.52
N THR A 78 -0.20 2.56 -4.62
CA THR A 78 0.44 3.84 -4.98
C THR A 78 1.65 3.63 -5.89
N LEU A 79 2.54 2.70 -5.53
CA LEU A 79 3.71 2.35 -6.33
C LEU A 79 3.31 1.87 -7.74
N PHE A 80 2.28 1.02 -7.82
CA PHE A 80 1.72 0.57 -9.10
C PHE A 80 1.19 1.75 -9.94
N CYS A 81 0.46 2.69 -9.31
CA CYS A 81 -0.06 3.88 -9.99
C CYS A 81 1.09 4.77 -10.52
N LEU A 82 2.13 4.99 -9.73
CA LEU A 82 3.30 5.78 -10.13
C LEU A 82 4.06 5.12 -11.29
N ARG A 83 4.14 3.79 -11.31
CA ARG A 83 4.83 3.02 -12.36
C ARG A 83 4.05 2.97 -13.68
N TYR A 84 2.73 2.79 -13.62
CA TYR A 84 1.91 2.47 -14.79
C TYR A 84 0.86 3.51 -15.15
N GLY A 85 0.70 4.58 -14.37
CA GLY A 85 -0.30 5.64 -14.60
C GLY A 85 -1.75 5.18 -14.47
N ARG A 86 -2.01 4.02 -13.85
CA ARG A 86 -3.35 3.45 -13.68
C ARG A 86 -3.49 2.69 -12.36
N ILE A 87 -4.73 2.48 -11.93
CA ILE A 87 -5.06 1.72 -10.73
C ILE A 87 -5.03 0.21 -11.05
N PRO A 88 -4.44 -0.66 -10.18
CA PRO A 88 -4.29 -2.09 -10.48
C PRO A 88 -5.63 -2.86 -10.59
N PHE A 89 -6.66 -2.42 -9.86
CA PHE A 89 -7.97 -3.10 -9.77
C PHE A 89 -9.11 -2.19 -10.22
N GLU A 90 -8.90 -1.37 -11.25
CA GLU A 90 -9.90 -0.42 -11.74
C GLU A 90 -11.15 -1.13 -12.28
N ARG A 91 -12.34 -0.67 -11.85
CA ARG A 91 -13.66 -1.13 -12.31
C ARG A 91 -14.62 0.05 -12.44
N LEU A 92 -15.74 -0.16 -13.13
CA LEU A 92 -16.74 0.89 -13.37
C LEU A 92 -17.50 1.31 -12.11
N ASN A 93 -17.60 0.43 -11.13
CA ASN A 93 -18.28 0.73 -9.87
C ASN A 93 -17.52 0.16 -8.66
N VAL A 94 -17.81 0.69 -7.50
CA VAL A 94 -17.11 0.33 -6.24
C VAL A 94 -17.31 -1.13 -5.84
N PRO A 95 -18.52 -1.74 -5.92
CA PRO A 95 -18.70 -3.15 -5.58
C PRO A 95 -17.84 -4.10 -6.44
N GLU A 96 -17.80 -3.90 -7.76
CA GLU A 96 -16.94 -4.69 -8.66
C GLU A 96 -15.45 -4.46 -8.38
N MET A 97 -15.06 -3.24 -8.07
CA MET A 97 -13.69 -2.92 -7.68
C MET A 97 -13.29 -3.64 -6.39
N TYR A 98 -14.14 -3.64 -5.37
CA TYR A 98 -13.89 -4.37 -4.13
C TYR A 98 -13.79 -5.88 -4.35
N GLU A 99 -14.59 -6.44 -5.25
CA GLU A 99 -14.47 -7.85 -5.62
C GLU A 99 -13.13 -8.13 -6.32
N ALA A 100 -12.72 -7.29 -7.27
CA ALA A 100 -11.43 -7.41 -7.94
C ALA A 100 -10.25 -7.28 -6.93
N ILE A 101 -10.31 -6.32 -6.02
CA ILE A 101 -9.31 -6.16 -4.94
C ILE A 101 -9.19 -7.44 -4.11
N ARG A 102 -10.29 -8.11 -3.81
CA ARG A 102 -10.31 -9.33 -2.99
C ARG A 102 -9.83 -10.58 -3.73
N THR A 103 -10.12 -10.70 -5.02
CA THR A 103 -10.00 -11.98 -5.73
C THR A 103 -8.96 -12.01 -6.85
N GLU A 104 -8.62 -10.86 -7.44
CA GLU A 104 -7.75 -10.82 -8.61
C GLU A 104 -6.31 -10.44 -8.26
N GLN A 105 -5.36 -10.85 -9.12
CA GLN A 105 -3.98 -10.37 -9.08
C GLN A 105 -3.84 -9.13 -9.97
N PRO A 106 -2.91 -8.21 -9.65
CA PRO A 106 -2.64 -7.07 -10.52
C PRO A 106 -2.05 -7.55 -11.85
N THR A 107 -2.54 -6.99 -12.97
CA THR A 107 -1.98 -7.29 -14.30
C THR A 107 -0.73 -6.45 -14.53
N LEU A 108 0.41 -7.12 -14.60
CA LEU A 108 1.73 -6.53 -14.88
C LEU A 108 2.10 -6.74 -16.36
N PRO A 109 2.85 -5.79 -16.98
CA PRO A 109 3.43 -6.01 -18.31
C PRO A 109 4.37 -7.22 -18.32
N ALA A 110 4.39 -7.96 -19.45
CA ALA A 110 5.19 -9.18 -19.56
C ALA A 110 6.71 -8.92 -19.52
N GLU A 111 7.14 -7.73 -19.90
CA GLU A 111 8.52 -7.25 -19.90
C GLU A 111 8.99 -6.68 -18.56
N GLU A 112 8.13 -6.64 -17.54
CA GLU A 112 8.50 -6.09 -16.23
C GLU A 112 9.55 -6.96 -15.55
N GLY A 113 10.54 -6.33 -14.92
CA GLY A 113 11.64 -7.01 -14.23
C GLY A 113 11.19 -7.81 -13.01
N GLY A 114 11.87 -8.96 -12.76
CA GLY A 114 11.50 -9.92 -11.72
C GLY A 114 11.44 -9.32 -10.32
N ASP A 115 12.36 -8.43 -9.96
CA ASP A 115 12.42 -7.82 -8.62
C ASP A 115 11.19 -6.93 -8.34
N PHE A 116 10.76 -6.16 -9.34
CA PHE A 116 9.56 -5.33 -9.20
C PHE A 116 8.29 -6.18 -9.13
N VAL A 117 8.22 -7.24 -9.93
CA VAL A 117 7.11 -8.22 -9.90
C VAL A 117 7.01 -8.86 -8.52
N ASP A 118 8.13 -9.33 -7.95
CA ASP A 118 8.18 -9.91 -6.61
C ASP A 118 7.71 -8.90 -5.56
N LEU A 119 8.24 -7.69 -5.60
CA LEU A 119 7.85 -6.62 -4.67
C LEU A 119 6.34 -6.34 -4.73
N ILE A 120 5.77 -6.14 -5.92
CA ILE A 120 4.34 -5.87 -6.10
C ILE A 120 3.50 -7.03 -5.55
N HIS A 121 3.87 -8.28 -5.81
CA HIS A 121 3.13 -9.43 -5.28
C HIS A 121 3.18 -9.49 -3.76
N ARG A 122 4.31 -9.17 -3.14
CA ARG A 122 4.47 -9.20 -1.68
C ARG A 122 3.75 -8.05 -0.96
N VAL A 123 3.74 -6.85 -1.54
CA VAL A 123 3.01 -5.69 -0.96
C VAL A 123 1.50 -5.76 -1.21
N LEU A 124 1.07 -6.40 -2.33
CA LEU A 124 -0.34 -6.63 -2.67
C LEU A 124 -0.79 -8.06 -2.33
N GLU A 125 -0.15 -8.70 -1.34
CA GLU A 125 -0.61 -9.97 -0.79
C GLU A 125 -1.97 -9.79 -0.11
N LYS A 126 -2.94 -10.67 -0.46
CA LYS A 126 -4.33 -10.55 -0.02
C LYS A 126 -4.50 -10.82 1.48
N ASP A 127 -3.76 -11.81 2.01
CA ASP A 127 -3.78 -12.11 3.45
C ASP A 127 -2.88 -11.11 4.19
N PRO A 128 -3.43 -10.21 5.04
CA PRO A 128 -2.64 -9.21 5.75
C PRO A 128 -1.59 -9.81 6.69
N ARG A 129 -1.72 -11.09 7.06
CA ARG A 129 -0.74 -11.78 7.93
C ARG A 129 0.46 -12.31 7.16
N LYS A 130 0.35 -12.44 5.82
CA LYS A 130 1.42 -12.86 4.90
C LYS A 130 2.00 -11.69 4.13
N ARG A 131 1.33 -10.55 4.17
CA ARG A 131 1.80 -9.33 3.51
C ARG A 131 3.13 -8.91 4.11
N ILE A 132 4.07 -8.50 3.26
CA ILE A 132 5.40 -8.03 3.66
C ILE A 132 5.30 -6.93 4.73
N GLU A 133 6.22 -6.95 5.69
CA GLU A 133 6.30 -5.91 6.73
C GLU A 133 7.34 -4.83 6.37
N MET A 134 7.27 -3.69 7.05
CA MET A 134 8.13 -2.54 6.78
C MET A 134 9.61 -2.85 7.01
N GLU A 135 9.93 -3.70 7.97
CA GLU A 135 11.29 -4.15 8.26
C GLU A 135 11.89 -4.93 7.09
N GLU A 136 11.11 -5.80 6.46
CA GLU A 136 11.53 -6.55 5.27
C GLU A 136 11.69 -5.63 4.05
N LEU A 137 10.79 -4.64 3.87
CA LEU A 137 10.89 -3.66 2.78
C LEU A 137 12.19 -2.84 2.82
N ARG A 138 12.70 -2.53 4.00
CA ARG A 138 13.99 -1.83 4.17
C ARG A 138 15.19 -2.63 3.66
N VAL A 139 15.11 -3.94 3.67
CA VAL A 139 16.18 -4.81 3.15
C VAL A 139 16.22 -4.76 1.63
N TYR A 140 15.09 -4.55 0.93
CA TYR A 140 15.06 -4.36 -0.52
C TYR A 140 15.89 -3.15 -0.99
N GLU A 141 15.94 -2.07 -0.20
CA GLU A 141 16.76 -0.88 -0.50
C GLU A 141 18.27 -1.12 -0.29
N SER A 142 18.63 -2.11 0.54
CA SER A 142 20.00 -2.33 0.97
C SER A 142 20.78 -3.32 0.09
N ASP A 143 20.12 -3.96 -0.88
CA ASP A 143 20.76 -4.90 -1.80
C ASP A 143 21.31 -4.14 -3.03
N PRO A 144 22.64 -3.98 -3.18
CA PRO A 144 23.25 -3.30 -4.32
C PRO A 144 23.06 -4.02 -5.66
N GLY A 145 22.48 -5.23 -5.65
CA GLY A 145 22.09 -6.01 -6.83
C GLY A 145 20.64 -5.80 -7.27
N SER A 146 19.81 -5.10 -6.48
CA SER A 146 18.41 -4.82 -6.81
C SER A 146 18.32 -3.89 -8.02
N SER A 147 17.64 -4.33 -9.07
CA SER A 147 17.44 -3.57 -10.32
C SER A 147 16.37 -2.45 -10.21
N LEU A 148 15.97 -2.08 -9.00
CA LEU A 148 15.08 -0.95 -8.73
C LEU A 148 15.82 0.39 -8.95
N ARG A 149 16.44 0.58 -10.14
CA ARG A 149 17.01 1.87 -10.52
C ARG A 149 15.88 2.81 -10.93
N PRO A 150 15.99 4.12 -10.61
CA PRO A 150 15.08 5.11 -11.16
C PRO A 150 15.11 5.01 -12.70
N CYS A 151 13.95 5.11 -13.33
CA CYS A 151 13.88 5.34 -14.78
C CYS A 151 14.43 6.74 -15.04
N ASP A 152 15.50 6.83 -15.85
CA ASP A 152 15.99 8.08 -16.42
C ASP A 152 14.92 8.73 -17.32
#